data_df27ef9f348088f1ecf9cf0710ae1cf4
#
_entry.id   df27ef9f348088f1ecf9cf0710ae1cf4
#
_cell.length_a   1.000
_cell.length_b   1.000
_cell.length_c   1.000
_cell.angle_alpha   90.00
_cell.angle_beta   90.00
_cell.angle_gamma   90.00
#
_symmetry.space_group_name_H-M   'P 1'
#
loop_
_entity.id
_entity.type
_entity.pdbx_description
1 polymer ?
#
loop_
_entity_poly.entity_id
_entity_poly.type
_entity_poly.pdbx_seq_one_letter_code
_entity_poly.pdbx_strand_id
1 'polypeptide(L)'
;MFIFGAMKKILFFILLLLSFKTIHAEKVYEFNSLCQQAYKEISQLKINNGLALIEKAKHQNPDNLIPYLLDSYADFYVLFLNEDPAEYKARKPKIEERIALLKQGPQSSPFYGFCLSEVYLHKAIIAVKFGETWSAGWDMKRGYQFIKENKKNFPTFAPNDFIYGSMQAVIGTIPKGYKWITSLFGIKGSMSEGMKLLSGFENSNDPWARLMNNECTFMYCYLMFYLENKRDETLQFLKDKKPDLVNNHLLAYMAANLNKNNKQTEAAKTIILNRNKSPEYLSTEVWDYEMGFARLHHLEIPEAIEYLERFIHLFKGKFYVKDVYQKLSWCYYLQGNTAAAQNARANVLKKGSTDADADKQALKEAKSGKWPNVLLLKVRLLNDGGYNKDALQLLSGKSEESFSNEEEKIEFAYRLARVNDDLGKYNEAIQYYLLAIQLGESSTEYYAARAALQIGMIYEKRGDKAQAISFYKKCLDMDDHDYKNSLDQKAKSGIARCKGE
;
A
#
# COMPACT_ATOMS: atom_id res chain seq x y z
N MET A 1 -52.24 58.59 30.80
CA MET A 1 -51.58 57.63 31.68
C MET A 1 -51.62 56.16 31.15
N PHE A 2 -52.38 55.86 30.11
CA PHE A 2 -52.47 54.50 29.52
C PHE A 2 -51.43 54.14 28.48
N ILE A 3 -50.80 55.03 27.81
CA ILE A 3 -49.85 54.86 26.70
C ILE A 3 -48.46 54.41 27.22
N PHE A 4 -48.02 54.89 28.37
CA PHE A 4 -46.73 54.56 28.99
C PHE A 4 -46.66 53.11 29.53
N GLY A 5 -47.81 52.52 29.91
CA GLY A 5 -47.91 51.16 30.39
C GLY A 5 -47.79 50.11 29.26
N ALA A 6 -48.33 50.43 28.07
CA ALA A 6 -48.23 49.55 26.90
C ALA A 6 -46.83 49.54 26.31
N MET A 7 -46.15 50.65 26.24
CA MET A 7 -44.75 50.72 25.77
C MET A 7 -43.77 49.95 26.67
N LYS A 8 -43.95 50.00 28.00
CA LYS A 8 -43.11 49.19 28.91
C LYS A 8 -43.37 47.68 28.76
N LYS A 9 -44.59 47.24 28.50
CA LYS A 9 -44.89 45.82 28.24
C LYS A 9 -44.34 45.35 26.90
N ILE A 10 -44.39 46.17 25.85
CA ILE A 10 -43.85 45.90 24.54
C ILE A 10 -42.30 45.84 24.62
N LEU A 11 -41.66 46.75 25.33
CA LEU A 11 -40.21 46.76 25.53
C LEU A 11 -39.74 45.53 26.35
N PHE A 12 -40.52 45.12 27.34
CA PHE A 12 -40.22 43.92 28.11
C PHE A 12 -40.38 42.64 27.28
N PHE A 13 -41.39 42.57 26.38
CA PHE A 13 -41.59 41.47 25.45
C PHE A 13 -40.51 41.39 24.38
N ILE A 14 -40.02 42.56 23.89
CA ILE A 14 -38.87 42.65 22.94
C ILE A 14 -37.60 42.25 23.66
N LEU A 15 -37.36 42.64 24.90
CA LEU A 15 -36.21 42.23 25.70
C LEU A 15 -36.28 40.69 26.02
N LEU A 16 -37.47 40.12 26.23
CA LEU A 16 -37.64 38.69 26.40
C LEU A 16 -37.40 37.91 25.11
N LEU A 17 -37.76 38.46 23.95
CA LEU A 17 -37.46 37.86 22.63
C LEU A 17 -36.00 37.99 22.23
N LEU A 18 -35.29 38.99 22.70
CA LEU A 18 -33.85 39.17 22.49
C LEU A 18 -32.99 38.30 23.44
N SER A 19 -33.56 37.75 24.50
CA SER A 19 -32.87 36.83 25.42
C SER A 19 -32.94 35.34 25.02
N PHE A 20 -33.67 34.98 23.98
CA PHE A 20 -33.47 33.70 23.32
C PHE A 20 -32.18 33.73 22.50
N LYS A 21 -31.01 33.85 23.18
CA LYS A 21 -29.79 33.28 22.63
C LYS A 21 -30.11 31.80 22.44
N THR A 22 -30.24 31.39 21.19
CA THR A 22 -30.17 29.99 20.86
C THR A 22 -28.89 29.46 21.52
N ILE A 23 -29.05 28.75 22.63
CA ILE A 23 -27.96 27.98 23.21
C ILE A 23 -27.67 26.92 22.17
N HIS A 24 -26.84 27.28 21.18
CA HIS A 24 -26.22 26.28 20.37
C HIS A 24 -25.31 25.53 21.33
N ALA A 25 -25.61 24.26 21.58
CA ALA A 25 -24.72 23.43 22.35
C ALA A 25 -23.35 23.47 21.67
N GLU A 26 -22.33 23.69 22.48
CA GLU A 26 -20.94 23.82 21.97
C GLU A 26 -20.53 22.49 21.35
N LYS A 27 -19.98 22.52 20.12
CA LYS A 27 -19.45 21.33 19.46
C LYS A 27 -18.32 20.73 20.29
N VAL A 28 -18.30 19.41 20.41
CA VAL A 28 -17.32 18.67 21.21
C VAL A 28 -16.66 17.56 20.42
N TYR A 29 -15.50 17.13 20.88
CA TYR A 29 -14.84 15.91 20.40
C TYR A 29 -14.85 14.87 21.52
N GLU A 30 -15.82 13.97 21.48
CA GLU A 30 -15.97 12.92 22.47
C GLU A 30 -15.83 11.53 21.81
N PHE A 31 -14.68 10.89 22.01
CA PHE A 31 -14.44 9.53 21.51
C PHE A 31 -15.07 8.51 22.48
N ASN A 32 -16.39 8.56 22.62
CA ASN A 32 -17.17 7.75 23.55
C ASN A 32 -17.22 6.27 23.14
N SER A 33 -17.89 5.43 23.93
CA SER A 33 -17.94 3.98 23.71
C SER A 33 -18.55 3.58 22.36
N LEU A 34 -19.57 4.29 21.87
CA LEU A 34 -20.14 4.04 20.54
C LEU A 34 -19.12 4.36 19.42
N CYS A 35 -18.43 5.47 19.55
CA CYS A 35 -17.38 5.86 18.61
C CYS A 35 -16.21 4.84 18.60
N GLN A 36 -15.82 4.34 19.77
CA GLN A 36 -14.79 3.30 19.88
C GLN A 36 -15.22 1.98 19.23
N GLN A 37 -16.48 1.58 19.43
CA GLN A 37 -17.03 0.40 18.78
C GLN A 37 -17.12 0.57 17.27
N ALA A 38 -17.61 1.73 16.79
CA ALA A 38 -17.67 2.05 15.36
C ALA A 38 -16.28 2.01 14.71
N TYR A 39 -15.28 2.61 15.37
CA TYR A 39 -13.89 2.57 14.89
C TYR A 39 -13.36 1.13 14.78
N LYS A 40 -13.63 0.27 15.78
CA LYS A 40 -13.23 -1.14 15.75
C LYS A 40 -13.88 -1.90 14.59
N GLU A 41 -15.18 -1.72 14.37
CA GLU A 41 -15.88 -2.35 13.25
C GLU A 41 -15.31 -1.88 11.90
N ILE A 42 -15.12 -0.58 11.72
CA ILE A 42 -14.58 -0.01 10.49
C ILE A 42 -13.14 -0.48 10.23
N SER A 43 -12.28 -0.50 11.24
CA SER A 43 -10.90 -0.95 11.12
C SER A 43 -10.75 -2.46 10.89
N GLN A 44 -11.84 -3.22 11.00
CA GLN A 44 -11.95 -4.62 10.58
C GLN A 44 -12.58 -4.79 9.19
N LEU A 45 -12.93 -3.70 8.51
CA LEU A 45 -13.70 -3.62 7.28
C LEU A 45 -15.15 -4.08 7.38
N LYS A 46 -15.76 -4.04 8.57
CA LYS A 46 -17.19 -4.20 8.79
C LYS A 46 -17.90 -2.85 8.68
N ILE A 47 -17.91 -2.32 7.47
CA ILE A 47 -18.26 -0.91 7.21
C ILE A 47 -19.72 -0.61 7.60
N ASN A 48 -20.67 -1.48 7.25
CA ASN A 48 -22.09 -1.25 7.54
C ASN A 48 -22.37 -1.26 9.04
N ASN A 49 -21.72 -2.14 9.79
CA ASN A 49 -21.84 -2.19 11.25
C ASN A 49 -21.32 -0.89 11.88
N GLY A 50 -20.15 -0.44 11.43
CA GLY A 50 -19.57 0.82 11.87
C GLY A 50 -20.46 2.02 11.57
N LEU A 51 -21.01 2.12 10.35
CA LEU A 51 -21.94 3.20 9.97
C LEU A 51 -23.21 3.20 10.82
N ALA A 52 -23.79 2.04 11.15
CA ALA A 52 -24.94 1.96 12.04
C ALA A 52 -24.65 2.50 13.46
N LEU A 53 -23.44 2.22 13.97
CA LEU A 53 -22.98 2.76 15.26
C LEU A 53 -22.71 4.27 15.19
N ILE A 54 -22.18 4.77 14.08
CA ILE A 54 -21.96 6.20 13.83
C ILE A 54 -23.30 6.96 13.87
N GLU A 55 -24.31 6.47 13.15
CA GLU A 55 -25.63 7.10 13.16
C GLU A 55 -26.25 7.11 14.55
N LYS A 56 -26.13 6.01 15.31
CA LYS A 56 -26.55 5.98 16.70
C LYS A 56 -25.81 7.01 17.56
N ALA A 57 -24.51 7.18 17.36
CA ALA A 57 -23.71 8.17 18.09
C ALA A 57 -24.13 9.61 17.75
N LYS A 58 -24.40 9.92 16.48
CA LYS A 58 -24.92 11.22 16.03
C LYS A 58 -26.30 11.54 16.65
N HIS A 59 -27.18 10.54 16.73
CA HIS A 59 -28.50 10.70 17.36
C HIS A 59 -28.41 10.94 18.88
N GLN A 60 -27.47 10.27 19.57
CA GLN A 60 -27.29 10.47 21.01
C GLN A 60 -26.67 11.80 21.38
N ASN A 61 -25.71 12.29 20.59
CA ASN A 61 -25.07 13.57 20.78
C ASN A 61 -24.78 14.23 19.41
N PRO A 62 -25.70 15.06 18.89
CA PRO A 62 -25.55 15.72 17.60
C PRO A 62 -24.42 16.78 17.56
N ASP A 63 -23.89 17.14 18.73
CA ASP A 63 -22.80 18.10 18.85
C ASP A 63 -21.43 17.42 18.93
N ASN A 64 -21.38 16.09 19.00
CA ASN A 64 -20.13 15.34 18.94
C ASN A 64 -19.59 15.23 17.51
N LEU A 65 -18.36 15.66 17.31
CA LEU A 65 -17.70 15.69 16.00
C LEU A 65 -16.94 14.41 15.64
N ILE A 66 -16.67 13.52 16.60
CA ILE A 66 -15.95 12.25 16.32
C ILE A 66 -16.70 11.36 15.31
N PRO A 67 -18.03 11.23 15.31
CA PRO A 67 -18.75 10.48 14.29
C PRO A 67 -18.43 10.88 12.85
N TYR A 68 -18.15 12.18 12.59
CA TYR A 68 -17.79 12.67 11.26
C TYR A 68 -16.36 12.28 10.84
N LEU A 69 -15.43 12.13 11.78
CA LEU A 69 -14.14 11.49 11.52
C LEU A 69 -14.34 10.02 11.11
N LEU A 70 -15.16 9.30 11.84
CA LEU A 70 -15.41 7.87 11.59
C LEU A 70 -16.11 7.63 10.24
N ASP A 71 -17.02 8.51 9.82
CA ASP A 71 -17.55 8.53 8.46
C ASP A 71 -16.44 8.64 7.40
N SER A 72 -15.42 9.46 7.68
CA SER A 72 -14.27 9.60 6.77
C SER A 72 -13.46 8.31 6.66
N TYR A 73 -13.27 7.58 7.76
CA TYR A 73 -12.63 6.26 7.75
C TYR A 73 -13.43 5.24 6.92
N ALA A 74 -14.75 5.20 7.10
CA ALA A 74 -15.61 4.31 6.32
C ALA A 74 -15.53 4.60 4.82
N ASP A 75 -15.65 5.88 4.43
CA ASP A 75 -15.52 6.30 3.03
C ASP A 75 -14.11 6.02 2.47
N PHE A 76 -13.08 6.23 3.28
CA PHE A 76 -11.70 5.98 2.90
C PHE A 76 -11.48 4.50 2.52
N TYR A 77 -11.86 3.56 3.36
CA TYR A 77 -11.67 2.14 3.08
C TYR A 77 -12.48 1.68 1.86
N VAL A 78 -13.74 2.12 1.73
CA VAL A 78 -14.56 1.79 0.56
C VAL A 78 -13.92 2.31 -0.73
N LEU A 79 -13.52 3.57 -0.77
CA LEU A 79 -12.98 4.20 -1.97
C LEU A 79 -11.56 3.72 -2.29
N PHE A 80 -10.75 3.45 -1.26
CA PHE A 80 -9.38 2.99 -1.44
C PHE A 80 -9.30 1.57 -1.99
N LEU A 81 -10.19 0.66 -1.52
CA LEU A 81 -10.17 -0.75 -1.91
C LEU A 81 -10.96 -1.02 -3.20
N ASN A 82 -12.09 -0.34 -3.41
CA ASN A 82 -12.97 -0.61 -4.55
C ASN A 82 -12.77 0.34 -5.73
N GLU A 83 -12.20 1.52 -5.52
CA GLU A 83 -11.92 2.52 -6.56
C GLU A 83 -13.12 2.79 -7.50
N ASP A 84 -14.36 2.68 -7.01
CA ASP A 84 -15.55 2.89 -7.83
C ASP A 84 -15.76 4.39 -8.10
N PRO A 85 -15.73 4.86 -9.38
CA PRO A 85 -15.93 6.27 -9.71
C PRO A 85 -17.32 6.82 -9.34
N ALA A 86 -18.35 5.96 -9.35
CA ALA A 86 -19.70 6.38 -8.95
C ALA A 86 -19.79 6.63 -7.45
N GLU A 87 -19.20 5.75 -6.64
CA GLU A 87 -19.04 5.93 -5.19
C GLU A 87 -18.22 7.18 -4.88
N TYR A 88 -17.11 7.40 -5.58
CA TYR A 88 -16.30 8.60 -5.39
C TYR A 88 -17.11 9.88 -5.68
N LYS A 89 -17.84 9.93 -6.80
CA LYS A 89 -18.68 11.07 -7.16
C LYS A 89 -19.73 11.36 -6.08
N ALA A 90 -20.33 10.32 -5.49
CA ALA A 90 -21.35 10.45 -4.46
C ALA A 90 -20.78 10.89 -3.09
N ARG A 91 -19.56 10.45 -2.75
CA ARG A 91 -18.94 10.70 -1.43
C ARG A 91 -18.07 11.96 -1.39
N LYS A 92 -17.51 12.39 -2.51
CA LYS A 92 -16.59 13.55 -2.58
C LYS A 92 -17.16 14.84 -1.95
N PRO A 93 -18.42 15.27 -2.19
CA PRO A 93 -18.98 16.46 -1.54
C PRO A 93 -19.03 16.32 0.00
N LYS A 94 -19.32 15.14 0.51
CA LYS A 94 -19.40 14.87 1.95
C LYS A 94 -18.06 15.06 2.67
N ILE A 95 -16.94 14.90 1.98
CA ILE A 95 -15.61 15.12 2.57
C ILE A 95 -15.44 16.60 2.94
N GLU A 96 -15.84 17.52 2.07
CA GLU A 96 -15.75 18.97 2.34
C GLU A 96 -16.71 19.38 3.45
N GLU A 97 -17.91 18.82 3.47
CA GLU A 97 -18.89 19.06 4.55
C GLU A 97 -18.33 18.62 5.91
N ARG A 98 -17.70 17.45 5.99
CA ARG A 98 -17.06 16.96 7.21
C ARG A 98 -15.91 17.86 7.68
N ILE A 99 -15.07 18.32 6.76
CA ILE A 99 -14.01 19.28 7.08
C ILE A 99 -14.59 20.56 7.66
N ALA A 100 -15.68 21.07 7.07
CA ALA A 100 -16.34 22.28 7.57
C ALA A 100 -16.95 22.07 8.96
N LEU A 101 -17.56 20.90 9.23
CA LEU A 101 -18.10 20.56 10.54
C LEU A 101 -17.00 20.39 11.60
N LEU A 102 -15.93 19.65 11.28
CA LEU A 102 -14.81 19.45 12.20
C LEU A 102 -14.14 20.77 12.60
N LYS A 103 -14.10 21.75 11.73
CA LYS A 103 -13.56 23.10 12.05
C LYS A 103 -14.39 23.90 13.05
N GLN A 104 -15.61 23.47 13.34
CA GLN A 104 -16.47 24.14 14.34
C GLN A 104 -16.17 23.73 15.77
N GLY A 105 -15.38 22.68 15.96
CA GLY A 105 -15.05 22.19 17.29
C GLY A 105 -13.96 22.99 18.00
N PRO A 106 -13.79 22.78 19.32
CA PRO A 106 -12.84 23.51 20.14
C PRO A 106 -11.39 23.22 19.74
N GLN A 107 -10.63 24.26 19.40
CA GLN A 107 -9.21 24.15 19.07
C GLN A 107 -8.33 23.76 20.27
N SER A 108 -8.86 23.89 21.48
CA SER A 108 -8.22 23.45 22.72
C SER A 108 -8.24 21.92 22.90
N SER A 109 -9.01 21.20 22.07
CA SER A 109 -9.03 19.75 22.07
C SER A 109 -7.90 19.17 21.21
N PRO A 110 -7.16 18.13 21.67
CA PRO A 110 -6.17 17.44 20.84
C PRO A 110 -6.81 16.74 19.64
N PHE A 111 -8.11 16.46 19.68
CA PHE A 111 -8.83 15.91 18.54
C PHE A 111 -9.10 16.90 17.40
N TYR A 112 -9.04 18.20 17.64
CA TYR A 112 -9.23 19.19 16.57
C TYR A 112 -8.22 19.00 15.44
N GLY A 113 -6.93 19.09 15.77
CA GLY A 113 -5.86 18.94 14.79
C GLY A 113 -5.73 17.50 14.28
N PHE A 114 -5.96 16.51 15.15
CA PHE A 114 -5.94 15.09 14.79
C PHE A 114 -7.02 14.75 13.75
N CYS A 115 -8.28 15.08 13.99
CA CYS A 115 -9.38 14.77 13.07
C CYS A 115 -9.21 15.47 11.71
N LEU A 116 -8.81 16.73 11.71
CA LEU A 116 -8.55 17.46 10.46
C LEU A 116 -7.38 16.88 9.69
N SER A 117 -6.31 16.46 10.38
CA SER A 117 -5.19 15.76 9.74
C SER A 117 -5.66 14.50 9.04
N GLU A 118 -6.37 13.63 9.75
CA GLU A 118 -6.88 12.36 9.21
C GLU A 118 -7.75 12.56 7.97
N VAL A 119 -8.75 13.45 8.06
CA VAL A 119 -9.66 13.67 6.94
C VAL A 119 -8.94 14.25 5.71
N TYR A 120 -7.96 15.14 5.91
CA TYR A 120 -7.14 15.64 4.80
C TYR A 120 -6.22 14.57 4.21
N LEU A 121 -5.68 13.64 5.03
CA LEU A 121 -4.89 12.51 4.54
C LEU A 121 -5.74 11.52 3.75
N HIS A 122 -6.90 11.14 4.27
CA HIS A 122 -7.86 10.30 3.55
C HIS A 122 -8.22 10.90 2.20
N LYS A 123 -8.57 12.21 2.18
CA LYS A 123 -8.87 12.94 0.96
C LYS A 123 -7.70 12.93 -0.03
N ALA A 124 -6.48 13.17 0.45
CA ALA A 124 -5.28 13.19 -0.40
C ALA A 124 -5.00 11.82 -1.03
N ILE A 125 -5.06 10.74 -0.24
CA ILE A 125 -4.79 9.38 -0.73
C ILE A 125 -5.85 8.97 -1.76
N ILE A 126 -7.13 9.25 -1.49
CA ILE A 126 -8.23 8.99 -2.41
C ILE A 126 -8.08 9.81 -3.70
N ALA A 127 -7.73 11.10 -3.60
CA ALA A 127 -7.52 11.95 -4.75
C ALA A 127 -6.44 11.41 -5.70
N VAL A 128 -5.35 10.83 -5.18
CA VAL A 128 -4.34 10.11 -5.98
C VAL A 128 -4.97 8.94 -6.75
N LYS A 129 -5.79 8.12 -6.08
CA LYS A 129 -6.48 6.98 -6.70
C LYS A 129 -7.39 7.39 -7.87
N PHE A 130 -7.98 8.57 -7.80
CA PHE A 130 -8.87 9.11 -8.83
C PHE A 130 -8.19 10.10 -9.79
N GLY A 131 -6.84 10.19 -9.77
CA GLY A 131 -6.05 10.99 -10.73
C GLY A 131 -5.99 12.49 -10.41
N GLU A 132 -6.41 12.91 -9.23
CA GLU A 132 -6.40 14.32 -8.78
C GLU A 132 -5.10 14.65 -8.03
N THR A 133 -3.96 14.31 -8.61
CA THR A 133 -2.63 14.35 -7.94
C THR A 133 -2.24 15.75 -7.44
N TRP A 134 -2.66 16.80 -8.14
CA TRP A 134 -2.34 18.18 -7.75
C TRP A 134 -3.09 18.59 -6.47
N SER A 135 -4.40 18.33 -6.39
CA SER A 135 -5.18 18.59 -5.18
C SER A 135 -4.72 17.74 -4.01
N ALA A 136 -4.35 16.49 -4.27
CA ALA A 136 -3.79 15.57 -3.28
C ALA A 136 -2.55 16.15 -2.58
N GLY A 137 -1.64 16.80 -3.31
CA GLY A 137 -0.47 17.44 -2.75
C GLY A 137 -0.80 18.56 -1.74
N TRP A 138 -1.80 19.37 -2.04
CA TRP A 138 -2.26 20.43 -1.11
C TRP A 138 -2.95 19.85 0.13
N ASP A 139 -3.77 18.81 -0.04
CA ASP A 139 -4.45 18.18 1.08
C ASP A 139 -3.46 17.41 1.97
N MET A 140 -2.45 16.74 1.39
CA MET A 140 -1.34 16.16 2.13
C MET A 140 -0.59 17.21 2.97
N LYS A 141 -0.29 18.37 2.39
CA LYS A 141 0.34 19.49 3.11
C LYS A 141 -0.52 19.95 4.30
N ARG A 142 -1.82 20.12 4.08
CA ARG A 142 -2.75 20.54 5.15
C ARG A 142 -2.79 19.50 6.28
N GLY A 143 -2.95 18.23 5.94
CA GLY A 143 -2.91 17.13 6.90
C GLY A 143 -1.62 17.13 7.72
N TYR A 144 -0.47 17.26 7.05
CA TYR A 144 0.82 17.35 7.71
C TYR A 144 0.94 18.55 8.65
N GLN A 145 0.46 19.73 8.24
CA GLN A 145 0.50 20.92 9.09
C GLN A 145 -0.35 20.74 10.35
N PHE A 146 -1.57 20.22 10.21
CA PHE A 146 -2.45 19.97 11.36
C PHE A 146 -1.82 19.01 12.36
N ILE A 147 -1.28 17.87 11.91
CA ILE A 147 -0.71 16.88 12.86
C ILE A 147 0.60 17.40 13.50
N LYS A 148 1.41 18.13 12.74
CA LYS A 148 2.66 18.70 13.26
C LYS A 148 2.39 19.73 14.36
N GLU A 149 1.42 20.63 14.14
CA GLU A 149 0.98 21.60 15.16
C GLU A 149 0.33 20.92 16.34
N ASN A 150 -0.52 19.93 16.09
CA ASN A 150 -1.21 19.18 17.14
C ASN A 150 -0.19 18.46 18.06
N LYS A 151 0.82 17.81 17.47
CA LYS A 151 1.89 17.18 18.27
C LYS A 151 2.68 18.18 19.09
N LYS A 152 2.90 19.39 18.58
CA LYS A 152 3.58 20.47 19.33
C LYS A 152 2.73 20.96 20.50
N ASN A 153 1.43 21.15 20.29
CA ASN A 153 0.51 21.72 21.28
C ASN A 153 0.06 20.67 22.31
N PHE A 154 -0.01 19.40 21.91
CA PHE A 154 -0.46 18.26 22.74
C PHE A 154 0.55 17.13 22.67
N PRO A 155 1.76 17.29 23.23
CA PRO A 155 2.86 16.32 23.09
C PRO A 155 2.59 14.97 23.76
N THR A 156 1.67 14.90 24.72
CA THR A 156 1.27 13.68 25.45
C THR A 156 0.09 12.95 24.80
N PHE A 157 -0.52 13.51 23.77
CA PHE A 157 -1.62 12.86 23.05
C PHE A 157 -1.05 11.81 22.08
N ALA A 158 -1.02 10.55 22.53
CA ALA A 158 -0.37 9.43 21.86
C ALA A 158 -0.78 9.24 20.37
N PRO A 159 -2.06 9.44 19.93
CA PRO A 159 -2.43 9.31 18.53
C PRO A 159 -1.64 10.21 17.56
N ASN A 160 -1.09 11.34 18.06
CA ASN A 160 -0.22 12.18 17.24
C ASN A 160 1.02 11.43 16.75
N ASP A 161 1.59 10.52 17.55
CA ASP A 161 2.80 9.78 17.19
C ASP A 161 2.54 8.79 16.06
N PHE A 162 1.34 8.20 16.04
CA PHE A 162 0.93 7.32 14.95
C PHE A 162 0.87 8.08 13.62
N ILE A 163 0.09 9.15 13.53
CA ILE A 163 -0.13 9.85 12.25
C ILE A 163 1.09 10.66 11.83
N TYR A 164 1.69 11.41 12.75
CA TYR A 164 2.90 12.17 12.44
C TYR A 164 4.06 11.25 12.05
N GLY A 165 4.23 10.11 12.76
CA GLY A 165 5.23 9.10 12.45
C GLY A 165 5.03 8.49 11.06
N SER A 166 3.80 8.12 10.72
CA SER A 166 3.45 7.61 9.38
C SER A 166 3.81 8.61 8.29
N MET A 167 3.44 9.87 8.47
CA MET A 167 3.76 10.93 7.51
C MET A 167 5.25 11.20 7.39
N GLN A 168 5.98 11.25 8.51
CA GLN A 168 7.44 11.42 8.51
C GLN A 168 8.13 10.31 7.70
N ALA A 169 7.74 9.05 7.92
CA ALA A 169 8.31 7.92 7.22
C ALA A 169 8.03 8.00 5.71
N VAL A 170 6.77 8.22 5.31
CA VAL A 170 6.37 8.30 3.89
C VAL A 170 7.06 9.48 3.18
N ILE A 171 7.04 10.69 3.76
CA ILE A 171 7.64 11.89 3.17
C ILE A 171 9.16 11.72 3.05
N GLY A 172 9.80 11.10 4.05
CA GLY A 172 11.25 10.85 4.07
C GLY A 172 11.74 9.93 2.94
N THR A 173 10.84 9.11 2.37
CA THR A 173 11.16 8.14 1.32
C THR A 173 10.81 8.59 -0.09
N ILE A 174 10.21 9.77 -0.27
CA ILE A 174 9.86 10.28 -1.61
C ILE A 174 11.11 10.33 -2.49
N PRO A 175 11.10 9.64 -3.66
CA PRO A 175 12.26 9.55 -4.55
C PRO A 175 12.74 10.93 -5.01
N LYS A 176 14.06 11.04 -5.32
CA LYS A 176 14.67 12.32 -5.73
C LYS A 176 13.95 12.99 -6.90
N GLY A 177 13.42 12.22 -7.86
CA GLY A 177 12.65 12.74 -9.01
C GLY A 177 11.34 13.43 -8.62
N TYR A 178 10.80 13.14 -7.45
CA TYR A 178 9.58 13.76 -6.91
C TYR A 178 9.83 14.71 -5.73
N LYS A 179 11.11 14.94 -5.37
CA LYS A 179 11.47 15.88 -4.28
C LYS A 179 11.02 17.32 -4.55
N TRP A 180 10.80 17.69 -5.81
CA TRP A 180 10.21 18.97 -6.15
C TRP A 180 8.82 19.15 -5.54
N ILE A 181 8.03 18.07 -5.38
CA ILE A 181 6.72 18.10 -4.73
C ILE A 181 6.89 18.48 -3.27
N THR A 182 7.77 17.78 -2.51
CA THR A 182 8.01 18.08 -1.10
C THR A 182 8.61 19.48 -0.91
N SER A 183 9.49 19.90 -1.83
CA SER A 183 10.06 21.25 -1.83
C SER A 183 9.00 22.33 -2.09
N LEU A 184 8.14 22.11 -3.10
CA LEU A 184 7.05 23.02 -3.45
C LEU A 184 6.05 23.21 -2.29
N PHE A 185 5.73 22.11 -1.60
CA PHE A 185 4.80 22.13 -0.47
C PHE A 185 5.48 22.47 0.87
N GLY A 186 6.83 22.56 0.90
CA GLY A 186 7.59 22.90 2.10
C GLY A 186 7.49 21.86 3.21
N ILE A 187 7.27 20.58 2.87
CA ILE A 187 7.21 19.47 3.81
C ILE A 187 8.52 18.70 3.84
N LYS A 188 8.97 18.35 5.05
CA LYS A 188 10.18 17.54 5.28
C LYS A 188 9.81 16.35 6.13
N GLY A 189 10.35 15.18 5.81
CA GLY A 189 10.15 13.96 6.55
C GLY A 189 11.47 13.24 6.81
N SER A 190 11.46 12.40 7.83
CA SER A 190 12.55 11.50 8.19
C SER A 190 11.98 10.10 8.39
N MET A 191 12.44 9.16 7.59
CA MET A 191 12.02 7.76 7.69
C MET A 191 12.38 7.18 9.07
N SER A 192 13.61 7.41 9.53
CA SER A 192 14.10 6.90 10.82
C SER A 192 13.28 7.44 11.99
N GLU A 193 13.01 8.75 12.01
CA GLU A 193 12.16 9.36 13.05
C GLU A 193 10.72 8.83 12.98
N GLY A 194 10.16 8.75 11.77
CA GLY A 194 8.81 8.23 11.55
C GLY A 194 8.66 6.80 12.05
N MET A 195 9.57 5.91 11.69
CA MET A 195 9.54 4.52 12.13
C MET A 195 9.76 4.37 13.64
N LYS A 196 10.59 5.22 14.26
CA LYS A 196 10.76 5.25 15.71
C LYS A 196 9.46 5.61 16.43
N LEU A 197 8.74 6.64 15.96
CA LEU A 197 7.45 7.05 16.54
C LEU A 197 6.39 5.94 16.38
N LEU A 198 6.30 5.35 15.19
CA LEU A 198 5.36 4.25 14.92
C LEU A 198 5.64 3.03 15.77
N SER A 199 6.90 2.61 15.87
CA SER A 199 7.30 1.50 16.74
C SER A 199 7.01 1.80 18.20
N GLY A 200 7.24 3.03 18.65
CA GLY A 200 6.90 3.46 20.00
C GLY A 200 5.41 3.39 20.29
N PHE A 201 4.57 3.85 19.36
CA PHE A 201 3.11 3.78 19.49
C PHE A 201 2.61 2.33 19.43
N GLU A 202 3.10 1.52 18.46
CA GLU A 202 2.73 0.11 18.28
C GLU A 202 2.99 -0.74 19.54
N ASN A 203 4.07 -0.45 20.26
CA ASN A 203 4.46 -1.18 21.48
C ASN A 203 4.01 -0.50 22.77
N SER A 204 3.22 0.58 22.70
CA SER A 204 2.75 1.33 23.86
C SER A 204 1.58 0.65 24.57
N ASN A 205 1.53 0.80 25.90
CA ASN A 205 0.38 0.42 26.72
C ASN A 205 -0.69 1.52 26.82
N ASP A 206 -0.53 2.63 26.08
CA ASP A 206 -1.50 3.72 26.05
C ASP A 206 -2.88 3.19 25.55
N PRO A 207 -4.00 3.63 26.16
CA PRO A 207 -5.34 3.22 25.72
C PRO A 207 -5.62 3.51 24.23
N TRP A 208 -5.09 4.59 23.70
CA TRP A 208 -5.24 4.95 22.27
C TRP A 208 -4.42 4.02 21.38
N ALA A 209 -3.21 3.65 21.81
CA ALA A 209 -2.40 2.69 21.07
C ALA A 209 -3.11 1.32 21.00
N ARG A 210 -3.76 0.89 22.07
CA ARG A 210 -4.58 -0.33 22.06
C ARG A 210 -5.82 -0.21 21.16
N LEU A 211 -6.50 0.93 21.17
CA LEU A 211 -7.68 1.16 20.34
C LEU A 211 -7.31 1.19 18.85
N MET A 212 -6.22 1.89 18.48
CA MET A 212 -5.77 2.10 17.10
C MET A 212 -4.77 1.05 16.62
N ASN A 213 -4.58 -0.04 17.38
CA ASN A 213 -3.55 -1.04 17.12
C ASN A 213 -3.65 -1.68 15.73
N ASN A 214 -4.85 -2.00 15.25
CA ASN A 214 -5.03 -2.62 13.94
C ASN A 214 -4.49 -1.74 12.81
N GLU A 215 -4.82 -0.46 12.84
CA GLU A 215 -4.40 0.49 11.83
C GLU A 215 -2.90 0.81 11.93
N CYS A 216 -2.40 0.98 13.15
CA CYS A 216 -0.97 1.17 13.38
C CYS A 216 -0.15 -0.04 12.90
N THR A 217 -0.57 -1.26 13.24
CA THR A 217 0.06 -2.50 12.74
C THR A 217 0.07 -2.55 11.21
N PHE A 218 -1.04 -2.21 10.58
CA PHE A 218 -1.14 -2.15 9.12
C PHE A 218 -0.09 -1.19 8.54
N MET A 219 -0.06 0.05 9.01
CA MET A 219 0.89 1.06 8.53
C MET A 219 2.34 0.67 8.84
N TYR A 220 2.63 0.25 10.07
CA TYR A 220 3.97 -0.14 10.49
C TYR A 220 4.53 -1.27 9.63
N CYS A 221 3.75 -2.32 9.40
CA CYS A 221 4.17 -3.45 8.58
C CYS A 221 4.41 -3.06 7.11
N TYR A 222 3.54 -2.25 6.50
CA TYR A 222 3.75 -1.78 5.13
C TYR A 222 5.03 -0.94 5.00
N LEU A 223 5.28 -0.04 5.95
CA LEU A 223 6.46 0.82 5.94
C LEU A 223 7.75 0.02 6.18
N MET A 224 7.77 -0.90 7.15
CA MET A 224 8.89 -1.83 7.35
C MET A 224 9.19 -2.64 6.09
N PHE A 225 8.15 -3.23 5.49
CA PHE A 225 8.31 -4.15 4.37
C PHE A 225 8.77 -3.46 3.09
N TYR A 226 8.09 -2.37 2.71
CA TYR A 226 8.33 -1.72 1.41
C TYR A 226 9.35 -0.59 1.46
N LEU A 227 9.41 0.17 2.55
CA LEU A 227 10.28 1.34 2.64
C LEU A 227 11.60 1.03 3.35
N GLU A 228 11.59 0.32 4.49
CA GLU A 228 12.82 -0.14 5.13
C GLU A 228 13.41 -1.39 4.44
N ASN A 229 12.63 -2.08 3.60
CA ASN A 229 12.99 -3.35 2.97
C ASN A 229 13.32 -4.48 3.97
N LYS A 230 12.73 -4.42 5.17
CA LYS A 230 12.85 -5.41 6.27
C LYS A 230 11.76 -6.47 6.15
N ARG A 231 11.77 -7.22 5.04
CA ARG A 231 10.67 -8.12 4.68
C ARG A 231 10.50 -9.28 5.64
N ASP A 232 11.58 -10.00 5.93
CA ASP A 232 11.56 -11.17 6.80
C ASP A 232 11.27 -10.79 8.25
N GLU A 233 11.84 -9.67 8.72
CA GLU A 233 11.57 -9.12 10.06
C GLU A 233 10.09 -8.71 10.20
N THR A 234 9.50 -8.14 9.15
CA THR A 234 8.07 -7.80 9.15
C THR A 234 7.20 -9.03 9.27
N LEU A 235 7.50 -10.09 8.51
CA LEU A 235 6.74 -11.34 8.62
C LEU A 235 6.95 -12.06 9.95
N GLN A 236 8.17 -11.96 10.51
CA GLN A 236 8.42 -12.48 11.85
C GLN A 236 7.65 -11.69 12.92
N PHE A 237 7.63 -10.35 12.84
CA PHE A 237 6.81 -9.50 13.70
C PHE A 237 5.33 -9.89 13.67
N LEU A 238 4.76 -10.15 12.47
CA LEU A 238 3.37 -10.61 12.34
C LEU A 238 3.14 -11.99 12.98
N LYS A 239 4.09 -12.92 12.85
CA LYS A 239 4.02 -14.23 13.52
C LYS A 239 4.02 -14.12 15.04
N ASP A 240 4.85 -13.23 15.59
CA ASP A 240 4.97 -13.02 17.03
C ASP A 240 3.75 -12.30 17.61
N LYS A 241 3.23 -11.32 16.87
CA LYS A 241 2.04 -10.54 17.25
C LYS A 241 0.74 -11.34 17.18
N LYS A 242 0.65 -12.33 16.29
CA LYS A 242 -0.53 -13.20 16.08
C LYS A 242 -1.84 -12.43 15.93
N PRO A 243 -1.96 -11.48 14.98
CA PRO A 243 -3.18 -10.76 14.76
C PRO A 243 -4.32 -11.69 14.35
N ASP A 244 -5.57 -11.29 14.63
CA ASP A 244 -6.75 -12.01 14.13
C ASP A 244 -6.90 -11.80 12.62
N LEU A 245 -6.38 -12.76 11.84
CA LEU A 245 -6.47 -12.73 10.38
C LEU A 245 -7.76 -13.39 9.85
N VAL A 246 -8.61 -13.92 10.73
CA VAL A 246 -9.92 -14.48 10.35
C VAL A 246 -10.98 -13.39 10.34
N ASN A 247 -11.07 -12.61 11.42
CA ASN A 247 -12.14 -11.63 11.63
C ASN A 247 -11.69 -10.18 11.41
N ASN A 248 -10.41 -9.92 11.15
CA ASN A 248 -9.92 -8.59 10.79
C ASN A 248 -9.46 -8.58 9.33
N HIS A 249 -10.35 -8.17 8.43
CA HIS A 249 -10.06 -8.19 7.00
C HIS A 249 -8.99 -7.17 6.57
N LEU A 250 -8.81 -6.06 7.29
CA LEU A 250 -7.73 -5.11 7.00
C LEU A 250 -6.36 -5.77 7.23
N LEU A 251 -6.19 -6.44 8.37
CA LEU A 251 -4.95 -7.14 8.69
C LEU A 251 -4.78 -8.42 7.86
N ALA A 252 -5.85 -9.13 7.54
CA ALA A 252 -5.81 -10.28 6.63
C ALA A 252 -5.32 -9.88 5.24
N TYR A 253 -5.84 -8.78 4.69
CA TYR A 253 -5.40 -8.25 3.40
C TYR A 253 -3.91 -7.89 3.42
N MET A 254 -3.48 -7.13 4.43
CA MET A 254 -2.07 -6.80 4.61
C MET A 254 -1.21 -8.07 4.68
N ALA A 255 -1.55 -8.99 5.56
CA ALA A 255 -0.74 -10.19 5.77
C ALA A 255 -0.69 -11.08 4.51
N ALA A 256 -1.79 -11.25 3.77
CA ALA A 256 -1.82 -11.97 2.51
C ALA A 256 -0.92 -11.30 1.45
N ASN A 257 -1.05 -9.98 1.29
CA ASN A 257 -0.25 -9.20 0.36
C ASN A 257 1.26 -9.28 0.67
N LEU A 258 1.66 -9.08 1.94
CA LEU A 258 3.07 -9.13 2.35
C LEU A 258 3.65 -10.55 2.19
N ASN A 259 2.92 -11.60 2.57
CA ASN A 259 3.36 -12.98 2.38
C ASN A 259 3.55 -13.30 0.89
N LYS A 260 2.58 -12.97 0.03
CA LYS A 260 2.70 -13.17 -1.43
C LYS A 260 3.92 -12.44 -1.99
N ASN A 261 4.13 -11.18 -1.61
CA ASN A 261 5.24 -10.37 -2.10
C ASN A 261 6.61 -10.75 -1.46
N ASN A 262 6.60 -11.61 -0.45
CA ASN A 262 7.81 -12.24 0.12
C ASN A 262 7.94 -13.73 -0.23
N LYS A 263 7.37 -14.16 -1.36
CA LYS A 263 7.49 -15.54 -1.84
C LYS A 263 6.94 -16.61 -0.88
N GLN A 264 5.98 -16.24 -0.02
CA GLN A 264 5.27 -17.15 0.88
C GLN A 264 3.81 -17.31 0.41
N THR A 265 3.65 -17.70 -0.86
CA THR A 265 2.34 -17.72 -1.53
C THR A 265 1.35 -18.68 -0.86
N GLU A 266 1.79 -19.83 -0.33
CA GLU A 266 0.91 -20.75 0.39
C GLU A 266 0.33 -20.13 1.67
N ALA A 267 1.14 -19.35 2.41
CA ALA A 267 0.64 -18.61 3.56
C ALA A 267 -0.40 -17.55 3.14
N ALA A 268 -0.16 -16.86 2.03
CA ALA A 268 -1.14 -15.90 1.49
C ALA A 268 -2.45 -16.59 1.10
N LYS A 269 -2.43 -17.71 0.37
CA LYS A 269 -3.62 -18.51 0.02
C LYS A 269 -4.38 -18.94 1.28
N THR A 270 -3.67 -19.45 2.28
CA THR A 270 -4.26 -19.89 3.55
C THR A 270 -4.99 -18.76 4.25
N ILE A 271 -4.40 -17.57 4.35
CA ILE A 271 -5.02 -16.40 4.96
C ILE A 271 -6.31 -16.02 4.21
N ILE A 272 -6.26 -15.94 2.88
CA ILE A 272 -7.41 -15.56 2.07
C ILE A 272 -8.55 -16.57 2.18
N LEU A 273 -8.24 -17.87 2.22
CA LEU A 273 -9.26 -18.93 2.29
C LEU A 273 -9.93 -19.00 3.66
N ASN A 274 -9.16 -18.79 4.73
CA ASN A 274 -9.63 -18.93 6.10
C ASN A 274 -10.35 -17.68 6.66
N ARG A 275 -10.30 -16.54 5.94
CA ARG A 275 -11.00 -15.33 6.39
C ARG A 275 -12.48 -15.57 6.56
N ASN A 276 -13.11 -14.91 7.49
CA ASN A 276 -14.55 -14.92 7.69
C ASN A 276 -15.24 -14.31 6.46
N LYS A 277 -16.18 -15.04 5.85
CA LYS A 277 -16.89 -14.63 4.61
C LYS A 277 -18.30 -14.11 4.89
N SER A 278 -18.60 -13.73 6.13
CA SER A 278 -19.87 -13.14 6.50
C SER A 278 -20.16 -11.87 5.68
N PRO A 279 -21.43 -11.59 5.33
CA PRO A 279 -21.80 -10.41 4.54
C PRO A 279 -21.64 -9.07 5.29
N GLU A 280 -21.26 -9.08 6.55
CA GLU A 280 -20.98 -7.88 7.33
C GLU A 280 -19.67 -7.18 6.89
N TYR A 281 -18.76 -7.92 6.25
CA TYR A 281 -17.50 -7.37 5.74
C TYR A 281 -17.68 -6.65 4.42
N LEU A 282 -16.82 -5.67 4.16
CA LEU A 282 -16.78 -4.94 2.90
C LEU A 282 -16.59 -5.93 1.72
N SER A 283 -17.54 -5.91 0.79
CA SER A 283 -17.36 -6.59 -0.50
C SER A 283 -16.31 -5.85 -1.30
N THR A 284 -15.27 -6.55 -1.71
CA THR A 284 -14.15 -5.97 -2.45
C THR A 284 -13.43 -7.02 -3.27
N GLU A 285 -13.03 -6.63 -4.47
CA GLU A 285 -12.37 -7.48 -5.47
C GLU A 285 -10.88 -7.69 -5.16
N VAL A 286 -10.33 -7.04 -4.15
CA VAL A 286 -8.92 -7.24 -3.78
C VAL A 286 -8.59 -8.69 -3.44
N TRP A 287 -9.57 -9.46 -2.96
CA TRP A 287 -9.38 -10.88 -2.67
C TRP A 287 -9.21 -11.72 -3.93
N ASP A 288 -9.93 -11.37 -4.99
CA ASP A 288 -9.78 -12.03 -6.29
C ASP A 288 -8.44 -11.68 -6.94
N TYR A 289 -8.03 -10.42 -6.83
CA TYR A 289 -6.69 -10.00 -7.24
C TYR A 289 -5.58 -10.81 -6.52
N GLU A 290 -5.60 -10.81 -5.20
CA GLU A 290 -4.56 -11.50 -4.41
C GLU A 290 -4.56 -13.02 -4.66
N MET A 291 -5.73 -13.66 -4.72
CA MET A 291 -5.84 -15.09 -4.97
C MET A 291 -5.45 -15.45 -6.40
N GLY A 292 -5.87 -14.68 -7.40
CA GLY A 292 -5.51 -14.90 -8.80
C GLY A 292 -4.00 -14.91 -9.03
N PHE A 293 -3.29 -13.95 -8.43
CA PHE A 293 -1.82 -13.93 -8.45
C PHE A 293 -1.22 -15.11 -7.70
N ALA A 294 -1.76 -15.47 -6.54
CA ALA A 294 -1.26 -16.59 -5.75
C ALA A 294 -1.41 -17.93 -6.49
N ARG A 295 -2.55 -18.14 -7.19
CA ARG A 295 -2.77 -19.32 -8.05
C ARG A 295 -1.84 -19.34 -9.25
N LEU A 296 -1.66 -18.19 -9.91
CA LEU A 296 -0.73 -18.08 -11.03
C LEU A 296 0.71 -18.39 -10.64
N HIS A 297 1.16 -17.94 -9.47
CA HIS A 297 2.50 -18.24 -8.97
C HIS A 297 2.75 -19.73 -8.77
N HIS A 298 1.73 -20.51 -8.51
CA HIS A 298 1.83 -21.98 -8.39
C HIS A 298 1.49 -22.72 -9.70
N LEU A 299 1.30 -22.00 -10.81
CA LEU A 299 0.88 -22.52 -12.10
C LEU A 299 -0.49 -23.22 -12.08
N GLU A 300 -1.34 -22.89 -11.12
CA GLU A 300 -2.74 -23.30 -11.04
C GLU A 300 -3.54 -22.42 -12.02
N ILE A 301 -3.29 -22.65 -13.34
CA ILE A 301 -3.69 -21.73 -14.41
C ILE A 301 -5.22 -21.56 -14.55
N PRO A 302 -6.03 -22.65 -14.52
CA PRO A 302 -7.47 -22.52 -14.62
C PRO A 302 -8.06 -21.67 -13.50
N GLU A 303 -7.64 -21.92 -12.26
CA GLU A 303 -8.09 -21.18 -11.07
C GLU A 303 -7.60 -19.73 -11.10
N ALA A 304 -6.37 -19.51 -11.56
CA ALA A 304 -5.85 -18.14 -11.73
C ALA A 304 -6.70 -17.33 -12.70
N ILE A 305 -7.11 -17.93 -13.83
CA ILE A 305 -7.99 -17.29 -14.80
C ILE A 305 -9.33 -16.93 -14.16
N GLU A 306 -9.95 -17.86 -13.44
CA GLU A 306 -11.25 -17.63 -12.80
C GLU A 306 -11.22 -16.40 -11.88
N TYR A 307 -10.23 -16.32 -10.99
CA TYR A 307 -10.09 -15.20 -10.06
C TYR A 307 -9.76 -13.88 -10.77
N LEU A 308 -8.82 -13.90 -11.72
CA LEU A 308 -8.40 -12.69 -12.43
C LEU A 308 -9.50 -12.16 -13.38
N GLU A 309 -10.29 -13.04 -14.01
CA GLU A 309 -11.46 -12.62 -14.82
C GLU A 309 -12.56 -12.03 -13.94
N ARG A 310 -12.83 -12.63 -12.78
CA ARG A 310 -13.80 -12.09 -11.84
C ARG A 310 -13.39 -10.70 -11.34
N PHE A 311 -12.09 -10.51 -11.01
CA PHE A 311 -11.56 -9.20 -10.69
C PHE A 311 -11.83 -8.18 -11.82
N ILE A 312 -11.42 -8.49 -13.05
CA ILE A 312 -11.59 -7.56 -14.20
C ILE A 312 -13.06 -7.27 -14.51
N HIS A 313 -13.95 -8.22 -14.26
CA HIS A 313 -15.39 -8.04 -14.51
C HIS A 313 -16.05 -7.13 -13.47
N LEU A 314 -15.67 -7.23 -12.21
CA LEU A 314 -16.33 -6.56 -11.09
C LEU A 314 -15.64 -5.25 -10.70
N PHE A 315 -14.30 -5.21 -10.77
CA PHE A 315 -13.53 -4.04 -10.35
C PHE A 315 -13.71 -2.86 -11.31
N LYS A 316 -14.05 -1.71 -10.77
CA LYS A 316 -14.36 -0.49 -11.52
C LYS A 316 -13.24 0.53 -11.53
N GLY A 317 -12.18 0.29 -10.77
CA GLY A 317 -11.00 1.12 -10.67
C GLY A 317 -10.07 1.03 -11.87
N LYS A 318 -8.91 1.67 -11.76
CA LYS A 318 -7.92 1.75 -12.84
C LYS A 318 -6.56 1.17 -12.47
N PHE A 319 -6.23 1.06 -11.17
CA PHE A 319 -4.94 0.54 -10.69
C PHE A 319 -4.89 -0.96 -10.87
N TYR A 320 -3.73 -1.45 -11.28
CA TYR A 320 -3.41 -2.87 -11.51
C TYR A 320 -4.23 -3.57 -12.62
N VAL A 321 -5.07 -2.84 -13.33
CA VAL A 321 -5.91 -3.39 -14.43
C VAL A 321 -5.06 -3.88 -15.58
N LYS A 322 -4.01 -3.12 -15.97
CA LYS A 322 -3.08 -3.56 -17.03
C LYS A 322 -2.27 -4.77 -16.58
N ASP A 323 -1.83 -4.77 -15.33
CA ASP A 323 -1.08 -5.89 -14.75
C ASP A 323 -1.92 -7.18 -14.74
N VAL A 324 -3.20 -7.10 -14.36
CA VAL A 324 -4.11 -8.26 -14.39
C VAL A 324 -4.34 -8.76 -15.82
N TYR A 325 -4.57 -7.87 -16.79
CA TYR A 325 -4.68 -8.28 -18.20
C TYR A 325 -3.40 -8.92 -18.74
N GLN A 326 -2.22 -8.46 -18.30
CA GLN A 326 -0.95 -9.12 -18.62
C GLN A 326 -0.92 -10.53 -18.04
N LYS A 327 -1.31 -10.73 -16.77
CA LYS A 327 -1.32 -12.05 -16.13
C LYS A 327 -2.34 -12.98 -16.81
N LEU A 328 -3.52 -12.48 -17.19
CA LEU A 328 -4.47 -13.23 -17.99
C LEU A 328 -3.89 -13.62 -19.36
N SER A 329 -3.16 -12.70 -20.01
CA SER A 329 -2.49 -13.01 -21.28
C SER A 329 -1.48 -14.15 -21.13
N TRP A 330 -0.71 -14.18 -20.03
CA TRP A 330 0.21 -15.27 -19.73
C TRP A 330 -0.52 -16.59 -19.40
N CYS A 331 -1.60 -16.53 -18.63
CA CYS A 331 -2.41 -17.72 -18.34
C CYS A 331 -2.91 -18.39 -19.61
N TYR A 332 -3.55 -17.62 -20.50
CA TYR A 332 -4.04 -18.17 -21.79
C TYR A 332 -2.92 -18.63 -22.71
N TYR A 333 -1.79 -17.93 -22.72
CA TYR A 333 -0.61 -18.33 -23.48
C TYR A 333 -0.05 -19.66 -22.99
N LEU A 334 0.05 -19.85 -21.67
CA LEU A 334 0.49 -21.12 -21.06
C LEU A 334 -0.46 -22.28 -21.30
N GLN A 335 -1.76 -22.03 -21.54
CA GLN A 335 -2.75 -23.01 -21.95
C GLN A 335 -2.76 -23.30 -23.47
N GLY A 336 -1.97 -22.56 -24.26
CA GLY A 336 -2.00 -22.64 -25.73
C GLY A 336 -3.18 -21.94 -26.39
N ASN A 337 -4.00 -21.20 -25.62
CA ASN A 337 -5.13 -20.42 -26.16
C ASN A 337 -4.63 -19.07 -26.70
N THR A 338 -4.06 -19.10 -27.90
CA THR A 338 -3.43 -17.95 -28.52
C THR A 338 -4.42 -16.79 -28.74
N ALA A 339 -5.66 -17.09 -29.11
CA ALA A 339 -6.67 -16.06 -29.37
C ALA A 339 -7.03 -15.28 -28.10
N ALA A 340 -7.30 -15.98 -26.99
CA ALA A 340 -7.57 -15.36 -25.69
C ALA A 340 -6.34 -14.60 -25.15
N ALA A 341 -5.13 -15.16 -25.32
CA ALA A 341 -3.89 -14.51 -24.93
C ALA A 341 -3.68 -13.17 -25.66
N GLN A 342 -3.89 -13.14 -26.97
CA GLN A 342 -3.80 -11.92 -27.79
C GLN A 342 -4.87 -10.89 -27.40
N ASN A 343 -6.10 -11.32 -27.14
CA ASN A 343 -7.17 -10.43 -26.69
C ASN A 343 -6.86 -9.80 -25.33
N ALA A 344 -6.40 -10.60 -24.37
CA ALA A 344 -5.97 -10.09 -23.06
C ALA A 344 -4.83 -9.07 -23.20
N ARG A 345 -3.80 -9.36 -24.03
CA ARG A 345 -2.72 -8.42 -24.35
C ARG A 345 -3.22 -7.12 -24.98
N ALA A 346 -4.16 -7.19 -25.92
CA ALA A 346 -4.78 -6.02 -26.53
C ALA A 346 -5.51 -5.14 -25.48
N ASN A 347 -6.11 -5.76 -24.45
CA ASN A 347 -6.73 -5.04 -23.35
C ASN A 347 -5.71 -4.33 -22.46
N VAL A 348 -4.48 -4.83 -22.30
CA VAL A 348 -3.39 -4.11 -21.62
C VAL A 348 -3.14 -2.75 -22.29
N LEU A 349 -3.19 -2.68 -23.62
CA LEU A 349 -2.97 -1.43 -24.35
C LEU A 349 -4.09 -0.41 -24.14
N LYS A 350 -5.33 -0.87 -23.92
CA LYS A 350 -6.53 -0.03 -23.96
C LYS A 350 -7.10 0.34 -22.59
N LYS A 351 -7.00 -0.56 -21.59
CA LYS A 351 -7.72 -0.44 -20.31
C LYS A 351 -6.75 -0.14 -19.15
N GLY A 352 -7.27 0.43 -18.07
CA GLY A 352 -6.51 0.77 -16.87
C GLY A 352 -5.63 2.02 -17.02
N SER A 353 -4.90 2.37 -15.96
CA SER A 353 -3.96 3.50 -15.90
C SER A 353 -2.50 3.02 -15.98
N THR A 354 -1.57 3.97 -15.90
CA THR A 354 -0.12 3.71 -15.74
C THR A 354 0.42 4.37 -14.47
N ASP A 355 -0.42 4.55 -13.47
CA ASP A 355 0.00 5.17 -12.22
C ASP A 355 0.81 4.19 -11.36
N ALA A 356 0.46 2.90 -11.36
CA ALA A 356 1.23 1.85 -10.72
C ALA A 356 2.39 1.37 -11.62
N ASP A 357 3.54 1.07 -11.00
CA ASP A 357 4.71 0.57 -11.74
C ASP A 357 4.46 -0.80 -12.40
N ALA A 358 3.64 -1.64 -11.78
CA ALA A 358 3.20 -2.92 -12.39
C ALA A 358 2.44 -2.68 -13.72
N ASP A 359 1.54 -1.69 -13.75
CA ASP A 359 0.79 -1.33 -14.96
C ASP A 359 1.71 -0.72 -16.04
N LYS A 360 2.71 0.10 -15.66
CA LYS A 360 3.71 0.61 -16.61
C LYS A 360 4.49 -0.53 -17.26
N GLN A 361 4.91 -1.51 -16.45
CA GLN A 361 5.65 -2.67 -16.93
C GLN A 361 4.80 -3.56 -17.84
N ALA A 362 3.55 -3.80 -17.44
CA ALA A 362 2.59 -4.54 -18.26
C ALA A 362 2.39 -3.88 -19.63
N LEU A 363 2.25 -2.56 -19.66
CA LEU A 363 2.11 -1.79 -20.90
C LEU A 363 3.38 -1.88 -21.76
N LYS A 364 4.58 -1.78 -21.16
CA LYS A 364 5.85 -1.91 -21.87
C LYS A 364 5.98 -3.28 -22.55
N GLU A 365 5.70 -4.35 -21.80
CA GLU A 365 5.74 -5.72 -22.33
C GLU A 365 4.70 -5.94 -23.44
N ALA A 366 3.48 -5.45 -23.25
CA ALA A 366 2.45 -5.56 -24.28
C ALA A 366 2.84 -4.84 -25.59
N LYS A 367 3.48 -3.66 -25.49
CA LYS A 367 3.97 -2.88 -26.64
C LYS A 367 5.11 -3.56 -27.38
N SER A 368 5.95 -4.34 -26.70
CA SER A 368 7.06 -5.06 -27.37
C SER A 368 6.60 -6.09 -28.38
N GLY A 369 5.35 -6.59 -28.23
CA GLY A 369 4.80 -7.64 -29.09
C GLY A 369 5.41 -9.03 -28.86
N LYS A 370 6.49 -9.14 -28.10
CA LYS A 370 7.17 -10.42 -27.80
C LYS A 370 6.36 -11.26 -26.82
N TRP A 371 6.41 -12.58 -26.97
CA TRP A 371 5.95 -13.52 -25.98
C TRP A 371 7.15 -14.09 -25.22
N PRO A 372 7.06 -14.24 -23.90
CA PRO A 372 8.14 -14.84 -23.11
C PRO A 372 8.31 -16.32 -23.48
N ASN A 373 9.51 -16.84 -23.34
CA ASN A 373 9.74 -18.28 -23.43
C ASN A 373 8.90 -19.01 -22.37
N VAL A 374 8.14 -20.04 -22.79
CA VAL A 374 7.17 -20.75 -21.93
C VAL A 374 7.84 -21.34 -20.70
N LEU A 375 9.02 -21.97 -20.86
CA LEU A 375 9.76 -22.57 -19.76
C LEU A 375 10.21 -21.48 -18.77
N LEU A 376 10.85 -20.43 -19.27
CA LEU A 376 11.37 -19.34 -18.42
C LEU A 376 10.25 -18.56 -17.71
N LEU A 377 9.10 -18.40 -18.36
CA LEU A 377 7.91 -17.83 -17.73
C LEU A 377 7.40 -18.68 -16.57
N LYS A 378 7.29 -20.02 -16.76
CA LYS A 378 6.90 -20.94 -15.68
C LYS A 378 7.88 -20.88 -14.51
N VAL A 379 9.17 -20.91 -14.79
CA VAL A 379 10.22 -20.79 -13.77
C VAL A 379 10.13 -19.46 -13.02
N ARG A 380 9.91 -18.35 -13.73
CA ARG A 380 9.68 -17.04 -13.13
C ARG A 380 8.52 -17.05 -12.16
N LEU A 381 7.37 -17.55 -12.60
CA LEU A 381 6.13 -17.58 -11.80
C LEU A 381 6.32 -18.42 -10.53
N LEU A 382 6.88 -19.61 -10.64
CA LEU A 382 7.17 -20.47 -9.50
C LEU A 382 8.16 -19.82 -8.54
N ASN A 383 9.25 -19.23 -9.05
CA ASN A 383 10.23 -18.55 -8.20
C ASN A 383 9.63 -17.29 -7.51
N ASP A 384 8.79 -16.53 -8.21
CA ASP A 384 8.10 -15.36 -7.63
C ASP A 384 7.11 -15.78 -6.54
N GLY A 385 6.56 -17.01 -6.62
CA GLY A 385 5.69 -17.61 -5.62
C GLY A 385 6.39 -18.30 -4.45
N GLY A 386 7.72 -18.52 -4.55
CA GLY A 386 8.49 -19.27 -3.55
C GLY A 386 8.54 -20.79 -3.77
N TYR A 387 8.02 -21.27 -4.89
CA TYR A 387 8.06 -22.71 -5.29
C TYR A 387 9.39 -23.04 -5.96
N ASN A 388 10.50 -22.75 -5.24
CA ASN A 388 11.85 -22.81 -5.81
C ASN A 388 12.31 -24.21 -6.15
N LYS A 389 11.82 -25.24 -5.45
CA LYS A 389 12.12 -26.65 -5.79
C LYS A 389 11.52 -27.05 -7.13
N ASP A 390 10.28 -26.67 -7.36
CA ASP A 390 9.56 -26.94 -8.61
C ASP A 390 10.17 -26.17 -9.78
N ALA A 391 10.54 -24.90 -9.53
CA ALA A 391 11.26 -24.08 -10.49
C ALA A 391 12.62 -24.70 -10.88
N LEU A 392 13.38 -25.19 -9.90
CA LEU A 392 14.66 -25.88 -10.15
C LEU A 392 14.48 -27.18 -10.93
N GLN A 393 13.42 -27.94 -10.64
CA GLN A 393 13.09 -29.15 -11.36
C GLN A 393 12.81 -28.89 -12.84
N LEU A 394 12.10 -27.84 -13.18
CA LEU A 394 11.87 -27.45 -14.58
C LEU A 394 13.15 -27.10 -15.34
N LEU A 395 14.17 -26.60 -14.65
CA LEU A 395 15.48 -26.26 -15.23
C LEU A 395 16.46 -27.43 -15.24
N SER A 396 16.11 -28.58 -14.66
CA SER A 396 16.99 -29.75 -14.61
C SER A 396 17.35 -30.23 -16.01
N GLY A 397 18.65 -30.47 -16.26
CA GLY A 397 19.18 -30.89 -17.55
C GLY A 397 19.15 -29.84 -18.66
N LYS A 398 18.90 -28.58 -18.31
CA LYS A 398 18.96 -27.44 -19.25
C LYS A 398 20.28 -26.66 -19.06
N SER A 399 20.78 -26.13 -20.16
CA SER A 399 21.89 -25.18 -20.21
C SER A 399 21.50 -23.99 -21.08
N GLU A 400 22.34 -22.98 -21.17
CA GLU A 400 22.16 -21.82 -22.06
C GLU A 400 22.02 -22.26 -23.53
N GLU A 401 22.67 -23.34 -23.94
CA GLU A 401 22.57 -23.91 -25.29
C GLU A 401 21.17 -24.50 -25.60
N SER A 402 20.35 -24.73 -24.59
CA SER A 402 18.96 -25.15 -24.77
C SER A 402 18.06 -24.03 -25.32
N PHE A 403 18.56 -22.82 -25.46
CA PHE A 403 17.82 -21.62 -25.88
C PHE A 403 18.40 -21.06 -27.18
N SER A 404 17.53 -20.58 -28.07
CA SER A 404 17.88 -20.21 -29.43
C SER A 404 18.39 -18.79 -29.59
N ASN A 405 18.04 -17.88 -28.67
CA ASN A 405 18.43 -16.46 -28.75
C ASN A 405 19.17 -15.99 -27.48
N GLU A 406 19.99 -14.96 -27.61
CA GLU A 406 20.80 -14.45 -26.53
C GLU A 406 20.00 -13.92 -25.35
N GLU A 407 18.84 -13.29 -25.59
CA GLU A 407 17.95 -12.80 -24.51
C GLU A 407 17.48 -13.94 -23.62
N GLU A 408 17.06 -15.07 -24.21
CA GLU A 408 16.62 -16.26 -23.46
C GLU A 408 17.79 -16.95 -22.72
N LYS A 409 19.00 -16.97 -23.30
CA LYS A 409 20.19 -17.51 -22.62
C LYS A 409 20.53 -16.69 -21.36
N ILE A 410 20.51 -15.36 -21.48
CA ILE A 410 20.74 -14.46 -20.35
C ILE A 410 19.66 -14.65 -19.29
N GLU A 411 18.38 -14.69 -19.71
CA GLU A 411 17.27 -14.92 -18.79
C GLU A 411 17.39 -16.28 -18.09
N PHE A 412 17.74 -17.35 -18.80
CA PHE A 412 17.94 -18.69 -18.21
C PHE A 412 18.99 -18.65 -17.11
N ALA A 413 20.20 -18.11 -17.41
CA ALA A 413 21.27 -18.00 -16.43
C ALA A 413 20.79 -17.19 -15.19
N TYR A 414 20.15 -16.08 -15.41
CA TYR A 414 19.61 -15.25 -14.33
C TYR A 414 18.53 -15.97 -13.51
N ARG A 415 17.56 -16.69 -14.14
CA ARG A 415 16.51 -17.40 -13.44
C ARG A 415 17.06 -18.55 -12.61
N LEU A 416 18.00 -19.33 -13.18
CA LEU A 416 18.63 -20.43 -12.45
C LEU A 416 19.46 -19.93 -11.27
N ALA A 417 20.15 -18.80 -11.43
CA ALA A 417 20.84 -18.11 -10.34
C ALA A 417 19.86 -17.70 -9.23
N ARG A 418 18.74 -17.06 -9.57
CA ARG A 418 17.71 -16.64 -8.62
C ARG A 418 17.10 -17.78 -7.84
N VAL A 419 16.80 -18.90 -8.51
CA VAL A 419 16.24 -20.10 -7.86
C VAL A 419 17.24 -20.69 -6.87
N ASN A 420 18.52 -20.78 -7.24
CA ASN A 420 19.57 -21.28 -6.35
C ASN A 420 19.82 -20.32 -5.16
N ASP A 421 19.79 -19.00 -5.38
CA ASP A 421 19.91 -17.98 -4.33
C ASP A 421 18.79 -18.15 -3.28
N ASP A 422 17.54 -18.25 -3.73
CA ASP A 422 16.38 -18.44 -2.86
C ASP A 422 16.37 -19.81 -2.15
N LEU A 423 17.07 -20.80 -2.67
CA LEU A 423 17.31 -22.12 -2.03
C LEU A 423 18.52 -22.09 -1.08
N GLY A 424 19.23 -20.97 -0.95
CA GLY A 424 20.43 -20.83 -0.13
C GLY A 424 21.68 -21.50 -0.74
N LYS A 425 21.62 -21.93 -1.99
CA LYS A 425 22.74 -22.52 -2.75
C LYS A 425 23.58 -21.38 -3.34
N TYR A 426 24.23 -20.61 -2.46
CA TYR A 426 24.88 -19.35 -2.85
C TYR A 426 26.05 -19.51 -3.83
N ASN A 427 26.78 -20.63 -3.79
CA ASN A 427 27.91 -20.83 -4.71
C ASN A 427 27.41 -21.07 -6.15
N GLU A 428 26.40 -21.92 -6.29
CA GLU A 428 25.73 -22.15 -7.56
C GLU A 428 25.04 -20.90 -8.07
N ALA A 429 24.39 -20.15 -7.17
CA ALA A 429 23.77 -18.87 -7.50
C ALA A 429 24.80 -17.88 -8.09
N ILE A 430 25.95 -17.73 -7.44
CA ILE A 430 27.03 -16.85 -7.90
C ILE A 430 27.54 -17.28 -9.28
N GLN A 431 27.74 -18.57 -9.54
CA GLN A 431 28.19 -19.08 -10.83
C GLN A 431 27.23 -18.67 -11.96
N TYR A 432 25.93 -18.89 -11.78
CA TYR A 432 24.92 -18.55 -12.79
C TYR A 432 24.67 -17.04 -12.90
N TYR A 433 24.80 -16.28 -11.81
CA TYR A 433 24.78 -14.83 -11.89
C TYR A 433 25.99 -14.29 -12.68
N LEU A 434 27.18 -14.86 -12.50
CA LEU A 434 28.35 -14.51 -13.29
C LEU A 434 28.16 -14.83 -14.78
N LEU A 435 27.55 -15.98 -15.10
CA LEU A 435 27.16 -16.33 -16.46
C LEU A 435 26.17 -15.31 -17.05
N ALA A 436 25.15 -14.92 -16.28
CA ALA A 436 24.19 -13.90 -16.72
C ALA A 436 24.87 -12.54 -16.98
N ILE A 437 25.86 -12.17 -16.18
CA ILE A 437 26.68 -10.97 -16.41
C ILE A 437 27.51 -11.11 -17.68
N GLN A 438 28.22 -12.21 -17.84
CA GLN A 438 29.07 -12.47 -19.00
C GLN A 438 28.28 -12.39 -20.32
N LEU A 439 27.08 -12.98 -20.34
CA LEU A 439 26.24 -13.02 -21.54
C LEU A 439 25.51 -11.68 -21.81
N GLY A 440 25.25 -10.89 -20.76
CA GLY A 440 24.32 -9.76 -20.84
C GLY A 440 24.90 -8.41 -20.45
N GLU A 441 26.21 -8.24 -20.29
CA GLU A 441 26.84 -6.98 -19.83
C GLU A 441 26.54 -5.78 -20.75
N SER A 442 26.39 -6.03 -22.05
CA SER A 442 26.05 -5.03 -23.07
C SER A 442 24.57 -5.05 -23.46
N SER A 443 23.73 -5.83 -22.77
CA SER A 443 22.30 -5.93 -23.07
C SER A 443 21.51 -4.79 -22.42
N THR A 444 20.46 -4.34 -23.11
CA THR A 444 19.48 -3.40 -22.53
C THR A 444 18.56 -4.04 -21.49
N GLU A 445 18.59 -5.38 -21.37
CA GLU A 445 17.83 -6.12 -20.37
C GLU A 445 18.47 -5.98 -18.98
N TYR A 446 17.66 -5.91 -17.96
CA TYR A 446 18.11 -5.68 -16.57
C TYR A 446 18.84 -6.86 -15.93
N TYR A 447 18.93 -8.01 -16.59
CA TYR A 447 19.37 -9.27 -15.95
C TYR A 447 20.80 -9.21 -15.45
N ALA A 448 21.73 -8.71 -16.25
CA ALA A 448 23.15 -8.62 -15.90
C ALA A 448 23.41 -7.66 -14.74
N ALA A 449 22.86 -6.44 -14.80
CA ALA A 449 22.99 -5.46 -13.73
C ALA A 449 22.36 -5.95 -12.41
N ARG A 450 21.21 -6.62 -12.51
CA ARG A 450 20.56 -7.21 -11.34
C ARG A 450 21.30 -8.42 -10.79
N ALA A 451 21.95 -9.21 -11.64
CA ALA A 451 22.84 -10.31 -11.23
C ALA A 451 24.03 -9.78 -10.42
N ALA A 452 24.67 -8.72 -10.89
CA ALA A 452 25.76 -8.06 -10.16
C ALA A 452 25.28 -7.54 -8.78
N LEU A 453 24.12 -6.88 -8.74
CA LEU A 453 23.51 -6.45 -7.47
C LEU A 453 23.30 -7.62 -6.50
N GLN A 454 22.74 -8.76 -6.98
CA GLN A 454 22.46 -9.94 -6.16
C GLN A 454 23.74 -10.58 -5.62
N ILE A 455 24.81 -10.69 -6.44
CA ILE A 455 26.11 -11.17 -5.95
C ILE A 455 26.63 -10.25 -4.85
N GLY A 456 26.53 -8.94 -5.02
CA GLY A 456 26.87 -7.97 -3.98
C GLY A 456 26.13 -8.23 -2.67
N MET A 457 24.82 -8.49 -2.74
CA MET A 457 23.99 -8.81 -1.57
C MET A 457 24.40 -10.16 -0.92
N ILE A 458 24.75 -11.17 -1.70
CA ILE A 458 25.22 -12.45 -1.17
C ILE A 458 26.54 -12.26 -0.40
N TYR A 459 27.51 -11.52 -0.95
CA TYR A 459 28.78 -11.24 -0.27
C TYR A 459 28.60 -10.35 0.97
N GLU A 460 27.70 -9.36 0.91
CA GLU A 460 27.34 -8.54 2.09
C GLU A 460 26.80 -9.44 3.22
N LYS A 461 25.88 -10.37 2.91
CA LYS A 461 25.35 -11.33 3.86
C LYS A 461 26.41 -12.26 4.45
N ARG A 462 27.43 -12.61 3.66
CA ARG A 462 28.59 -13.41 4.09
C ARG A 462 29.62 -12.62 4.90
N GLY A 463 29.45 -11.29 5.01
CA GLY A 463 30.39 -10.39 5.68
C GLY A 463 31.59 -9.98 4.84
N ASP A 464 31.70 -10.42 3.59
CA ASP A 464 32.76 -10.03 2.66
C ASP A 464 32.42 -8.68 2.02
N LYS A 465 32.67 -7.63 2.79
CA LYS A 465 32.35 -6.25 2.38
C LYS A 465 33.14 -5.80 1.14
N ALA A 466 34.35 -6.30 0.94
CA ALA A 466 35.19 -5.93 -0.20
C ALA A 466 34.60 -6.45 -1.51
N GLN A 467 34.26 -7.73 -1.56
CA GLN A 467 33.59 -8.32 -2.71
C GLN A 467 32.20 -7.72 -2.94
N ALA A 468 31.43 -7.49 -1.87
CA ALA A 468 30.11 -6.85 -1.96
C ALA A 468 30.21 -5.48 -2.65
N ILE A 469 31.14 -4.61 -2.23
CA ILE A 469 31.36 -3.29 -2.84
C ILE A 469 31.78 -3.42 -4.30
N SER A 470 32.64 -4.38 -4.65
CA SER A 470 33.09 -4.63 -6.03
C SER A 470 31.90 -4.92 -6.94
N PHE A 471 31.01 -5.85 -6.56
CA PHE A 471 29.84 -6.20 -7.36
C PHE A 471 28.76 -5.11 -7.37
N TYR A 472 28.58 -4.36 -6.30
CA TYR A 472 27.71 -3.19 -6.32
C TYR A 472 28.22 -2.11 -7.31
N LYS A 473 29.54 -1.88 -7.37
CA LYS A 473 30.13 -0.99 -8.38
C LYS A 473 29.92 -1.54 -9.78
N LYS A 474 30.12 -2.85 -10.01
CA LYS A 474 29.86 -3.47 -11.31
C LYS A 474 28.40 -3.27 -11.76
N CYS A 475 27.43 -3.31 -10.84
CA CYS A 475 26.04 -2.96 -11.15
C CYS A 475 25.89 -1.49 -11.56
N LEU A 476 26.61 -0.55 -10.93
CA LEU A 476 26.54 0.88 -11.24
C LEU A 476 27.19 1.21 -12.59
N ASP A 477 28.20 0.45 -13.00
CA ASP A 477 28.98 0.66 -14.22
C ASP A 477 28.24 0.17 -15.48
N MET A 478 27.16 -0.59 -15.34
CA MET A 478 26.31 -1.00 -16.47
C MET A 478 25.31 0.12 -16.78
N ASP A 479 25.32 0.58 -18.03
CA ASP A 479 24.47 1.65 -18.53
C ASP A 479 23.34 1.12 -19.44
N ASP A 480 22.36 1.97 -19.73
CA ASP A 480 21.30 1.78 -20.72
C ASP A 480 20.44 0.50 -20.55
N HIS A 481 20.26 0.04 -19.31
CA HIS A 481 19.40 -1.10 -19.02
C HIS A 481 18.10 -0.71 -18.28
N ASP A 482 17.12 -1.60 -18.36
CA ASP A 482 15.85 -1.48 -17.62
C ASP A 482 16.10 -1.39 -16.11
N TYR A 483 15.27 -0.58 -15.43
CA TYR A 483 15.31 -0.36 -13.97
C TYR A 483 16.61 0.26 -13.43
N LYS A 484 17.48 0.84 -14.28
CA LYS A 484 18.78 1.40 -13.87
C LYS A 484 18.68 2.24 -12.61
N ASN A 485 17.80 3.24 -12.56
CA ASN A 485 17.67 4.11 -11.37
C ASN A 485 17.40 3.33 -10.08
N SER A 486 16.56 2.31 -10.14
CA SER A 486 16.22 1.48 -8.97
C SER A 486 17.36 0.58 -8.54
N LEU A 487 18.05 -0.04 -9.50
CA LEU A 487 19.20 -0.91 -9.24
C LEU A 487 20.38 -0.10 -8.71
N ASP A 488 20.69 1.05 -9.34
CA ASP A 488 21.72 1.99 -8.88
C ASP A 488 21.49 2.45 -7.43
N GLN A 489 20.25 2.79 -7.09
CA GLN A 489 19.93 3.21 -5.72
C GLN A 489 20.19 2.10 -4.71
N LYS A 490 19.83 0.86 -5.05
CA LYS A 490 20.10 -0.31 -4.20
C LYS A 490 21.58 -0.60 -4.05
N ALA A 491 22.33 -0.52 -5.16
CA ALA A 491 23.78 -0.70 -5.15
C ALA A 491 24.49 0.37 -4.31
N LYS A 492 24.12 1.65 -4.46
CA LYS A 492 24.64 2.76 -3.63
C LYS A 492 24.33 2.56 -2.15
N SER A 493 23.12 2.13 -1.81
CA SER A 493 22.76 1.81 -0.43
C SER A 493 23.55 0.63 0.13
N GLY A 494 23.81 -0.40 -0.70
CA GLY A 494 24.66 -1.53 -0.32
C GLY A 494 26.10 -1.11 -0.03
N ILE A 495 26.67 -0.24 -0.87
CA ILE A 495 28.02 0.31 -0.66
C ILE A 495 28.09 1.09 0.65
N ALA A 496 27.11 1.96 0.92
CA ALA A 496 27.05 2.74 2.15
C ALA A 496 27.00 1.83 3.40
N ARG A 497 26.12 0.82 3.42
CA ARG A 497 26.06 -0.16 4.52
C ARG A 497 27.40 -0.91 4.72
N CYS A 498 28.04 -1.32 3.64
CA CYS A 498 29.33 -2.02 3.71
C CYS A 498 30.44 -1.12 4.29
N LYS A 499 30.36 0.19 4.05
CA LYS A 499 31.31 1.18 4.60
C LYS A 499 30.98 1.64 6.02
N GLY A 500 29.75 1.37 6.48
CA GLY A 500 29.28 1.86 7.80
C GLY A 500 28.81 3.32 7.75
N GLU A 501 28.37 3.77 6.57
CA GLU A 501 27.84 5.13 6.31
C GLU A 501 26.29 5.15 6.44
#